data_6ad525584be34925a0eb9ede244f2b3c
#
_entry.id   6ad525584be34925a0eb9ede244f2b3c
#
_cell.length_a   1.000
_cell.length_b   1.000
_cell.length_c   1.000
_cell.angle_alpha   90.00
_cell.angle_beta   90.00
_cell.angle_gamma   90.00
#
_symmetry.space_group_name_H-M   'P 1'
#
loop_
_entity.id
_entity.type
_entity.pdbx_description
1 polymer ?
#
loop_
_entity_poly.entity_id
_entity_poly.type
_entity_poly.pdbx_seq_one_letter_code
_entity_poly.pdbx_strand_id
1 'polypeptide(L)'
;LKNGADMFLGCDKLKGFIEYNKNTDKNNSEFANYKTGYFTKLVGKNGEEKIGAVGEILTAENLTLNDDKDFVAYEPFAAKAASYNRTMKEGTTWATLCLPFGVSLANQNFRAFKLLSADDATETVELEEIETSIAAGTPVIIKMKDGAKSLSISEADKAIAKDVQTSKTDNGNYQLQGIYTQKEFSKDADNNCYIVKGDKLMNPAKLLEATATEFVGSKPFRAYMVDNSSAPAAGARMFSISVGGSTTAIKQLESTADSKAEYYDLQGRSLQNLQKGVNIVKRGGKTMKVIIK
;
A
#
# COMPACT_ATOMS: atom_id res chain seq x y z
N LEU A 1 -9.28 36.62 -34.49
CA LEU A 1 -8.30 35.69 -35.05
C LEU A 1 -9.03 34.55 -35.74
N LYS A 2 -9.21 34.64 -37.04
CA LYS A 2 -9.70 33.51 -37.85
C LYS A 2 -8.57 32.48 -37.88
N ASN A 3 -8.83 31.32 -37.29
CA ASN A 3 -8.03 30.10 -37.29
C ASN A 3 -6.87 29.98 -36.30
N GLY A 4 -6.45 30.98 -35.54
CA GLY A 4 -5.38 30.83 -34.50
C GLY A 4 -4.11 30.07 -34.93
N ALA A 5 -3.88 29.99 -36.25
CA ALA A 5 -2.65 29.41 -36.77
C ALA A 5 -1.46 30.21 -36.23
N ASP A 6 -0.41 29.52 -35.87
CA ASP A 6 0.84 30.12 -35.35
C ASP A 6 0.70 30.96 -34.08
N MET A 7 -0.38 30.77 -33.29
CA MET A 7 -0.61 31.50 -32.04
C MET A 7 0.60 31.42 -31.08
N PHE A 8 1.29 30.32 -31.08
CA PHE A 8 2.47 30.06 -30.22
C PHE A 8 3.80 30.09 -30.98
N LEU A 9 3.79 30.51 -32.26
CA LEU A 9 5.03 30.58 -33.01
C LEU A 9 6.07 31.48 -32.35
N GLY A 10 7.27 30.97 -32.11
CA GLY A 10 8.35 31.69 -31.42
C GLY A 10 8.22 31.71 -29.87
N CYS A 11 7.26 30.99 -29.30
CA CYS A 11 7.11 30.91 -27.83
C CYS A 11 8.02 29.85 -27.19
N ASP A 12 9.33 29.95 -27.44
CA ASP A 12 10.34 28.94 -27.08
C ASP A 12 10.47 28.64 -25.56
N LYS A 13 9.83 29.47 -24.73
CA LYS A 13 9.84 29.31 -23.27
C LYS A 13 8.60 28.60 -22.72
N LEU A 14 7.65 28.25 -23.58
CA LEU A 14 6.48 27.50 -23.14
C LEU A 14 6.87 26.09 -22.66
N LYS A 15 6.56 25.83 -21.40
CA LYS A 15 6.76 24.53 -20.74
C LYS A 15 5.49 24.16 -20.01
N GLY A 16 5.15 22.89 -19.99
CA GLY A 16 3.96 22.42 -19.29
C GLY A 16 3.69 20.96 -19.63
N PHE A 17 2.42 20.60 -19.72
CA PHE A 17 2.00 19.26 -20.11
C PHE A 17 2.54 18.85 -21.49
N ILE A 18 2.56 19.81 -22.43
CA ILE A 18 3.27 19.68 -23.70
C ILE A 18 4.48 20.62 -23.75
N GLU A 19 5.53 20.18 -24.42
CA GLU A 19 6.70 21.00 -24.68
C GLU A 19 6.55 21.69 -26.04
N TYR A 20 6.94 22.98 -26.09
CA TYR A 20 7.01 23.72 -27.32
C TYR A 20 8.11 23.11 -28.21
N ASN A 21 7.76 22.90 -29.47
CA ASN A 21 8.72 22.50 -30.49
C ASN A 21 8.41 23.25 -31.78
N LYS A 22 9.32 24.10 -32.23
CA LYS A 22 9.20 24.92 -33.41
C LYS A 22 9.00 24.13 -34.74
N ASN A 23 9.35 22.84 -34.72
CA ASN A 23 9.28 21.97 -35.89
C ASN A 23 8.00 21.11 -35.92
N THR A 24 7.04 21.40 -35.06
CA THR A 24 5.79 20.64 -34.95
C THR A 24 4.59 21.56 -35.18
N ASP A 25 3.46 20.97 -35.56
CA ASP A 25 2.18 21.66 -35.76
C ASP A 25 1.52 22.18 -34.46
N LYS A 26 2.25 22.14 -33.31
CA LYS A 26 1.73 22.54 -31.99
C LYS A 26 1.76 24.05 -31.76
N ASN A 27 1.63 24.84 -32.79
CA ASN A 27 1.69 26.31 -32.71
C ASN A 27 0.33 26.99 -32.78
N ASN A 28 -0.73 26.25 -33.03
CA ASN A 28 -2.06 26.79 -33.26
C ASN A 28 -2.88 26.93 -31.96
N SER A 29 -4.03 27.56 -32.07
CA SER A 29 -4.95 27.82 -30.95
C SER A 29 -5.51 26.58 -30.26
N GLU A 30 -5.46 25.40 -30.89
CA GLU A 30 -5.93 24.13 -30.30
C GLU A 30 -5.12 23.78 -29.04
N PHE A 31 -3.87 24.20 -28.99
CA PHE A 31 -2.99 23.97 -27.83
C PHE A 31 -3.16 25.04 -26.71
N ALA A 32 -4.00 26.06 -26.93
CA ALA A 32 -4.38 27.05 -25.93
C ALA A 32 -5.52 26.48 -25.04
N ASN A 33 -5.29 25.36 -24.37
CA ASN A 33 -6.31 24.73 -23.56
C ASN A 33 -5.73 24.22 -22.22
N TYR A 34 -6.65 23.94 -21.27
CA TYR A 34 -6.34 23.51 -19.91
C TYR A 34 -6.39 21.99 -19.70
N LYS A 35 -6.55 21.19 -20.75
CA LYS A 35 -6.63 19.73 -20.65
C LYS A 35 -5.34 19.04 -21.09
N THR A 36 -4.86 19.41 -22.26
CA THR A 36 -3.70 18.78 -22.93
C THR A 36 -2.79 19.82 -23.59
N GLY A 37 -3.06 21.11 -23.37
CA GLY A 37 -2.38 22.23 -23.98
C GLY A 37 -1.33 22.89 -23.10
N TYR A 38 -0.89 24.09 -23.53
CA TYR A 38 0.12 24.87 -22.83
C TYR A 38 -0.34 25.46 -21.49
N PHE A 39 -1.65 25.53 -21.24
CA PHE A 39 -2.21 26.02 -19.97
C PHE A 39 -2.42 24.89 -18.96
N THR A 40 -2.13 23.67 -19.31
CA THR A 40 -2.16 22.52 -18.40
C THR A 40 -0.80 22.37 -17.74
N LYS A 41 -0.76 22.34 -16.42
CA LYS A 41 0.50 22.11 -15.69
C LYS A 41 0.81 20.62 -15.61
N LEU A 42 2.02 20.23 -15.93
CA LEU A 42 2.51 18.87 -15.73
C LEU A 42 2.83 18.67 -14.25
N VAL A 43 2.04 17.84 -13.55
CA VAL A 43 2.18 17.62 -12.10
C VAL A 43 2.77 16.26 -11.73
N GLY A 44 2.88 15.35 -12.70
CA GLY A 44 3.45 14.02 -12.47
C GLY A 44 3.39 13.14 -13.69
N LYS A 45 3.75 11.88 -13.51
CA LYS A 45 3.66 10.82 -14.51
C LYS A 45 3.45 9.45 -13.87
N ASN A 46 2.84 8.52 -14.62
CA ASN A 46 2.81 7.11 -14.32
C ASN A 46 3.36 6.32 -15.52
N GLY A 47 4.59 5.89 -15.43
CA GLY A 47 5.38 5.45 -16.57
C GLY A 47 5.60 6.61 -17.54
N GLU A 48 5.20 6.44 -18.80
CA GLU A 48 5.28 7.48 -19.84
C GLU A 48 4.03 8.37 -19.90
N GLU A 49 2.96 7.99 -19.19
CA GLU A 49 1.72 8.76 -19.17
C GLU A 49 1.88 10.00 -18.28
N LYS A 50 1.78 11.16 -18.90
CA LYS A 50 1.86 12.46 -18.24
C LYS A 50 0.56 12.80 -17.52
N ILE A 51 0.66 13.38 -16.34
CA ILE A 51 -0.48 13.82 -15.53
C ILE A 51 -0.53 15.34 -15.54
N GLY A 52 -1.60 15.89 -16.11
CA GLY A 52 -1.85 17.33 -16.17
C GLY A 52 -2.87 17.75 -15.13
N ALA A 53 -2.67 18.95 -14.56
CA ALA A 53 -3.58 19.57 -13.63
C ALA A 53 -3.78 21.05 -13.92
N VAL A 54 -4.90 21.62 -13.47
CA VAL A 54 -5.32 22.99 -13.70
C VAL A 54 -5.88 23.61 -12.42
N GLY A 55 -6.01 24.93 -12.43
CA GLY A 55 -6.62 25.70 -11.34
C GLY A 55 -5.60 26.18 -10.30
N GLU A 56 -6.07 27.03 -9.37
CA GLU A 56 -5.26 27.53 -8.24
C GLU A 56 -4.84 26.37 -7.33
N ILE A 57 -5.78 25.48 -7.03
CA ILE A 57 -5.50 24.15 -6.48
C ILE A 57 -5.35 23.24 -7.68
N LEU A 58 -4.10 22.88 -7.98
CA LEU A 58 -3.77 22.01 -9.11
C LEU A 58 -4.58 20.72 -9.02
N THR A 59 -5.55 20.56 -9.92
CA THR A 59 -6.48 19.44 -9.93
C THR A 59 -6.46 18.74 -11.28
N ALA A 60 -6.15 17.45 -11.28
CA ALA A 60 -6.29 16.56 -12.44
C ALA A 60 -7.73 16.06 -12.52
N GLU A 61 -8.26 15.89 -13.74
CA GLU A 61 -9.61 15.31 -13.93
C GLU A 61 -9.62 13.84 -13.49
N ASN A 62 -8.62 13.07 -13.93
CA ASN A 62 -8.51 11.66 -13.63
C ASN A 62 -7.06 11.28 -13.33
N LEU A 63 -6.89 10.43 -12.33
CA LEU A 63 -5.64 9.73 -12.03
C LEU A 63 -5.92 8.23 -12.05
N THR A 64 -5.54 7.55 -13.11
CA THR A 64 -5.63 6.09 -13.20
C THR A 64 -4.23 5.51 -13.08
N LEU A 65 -3.93 4.86 -11.95
CA LEU A 65 -2.62 4.28 -11.71
C LEU A 65 -2.49 2.90 -12.35
N ASN A 66 -1.43 2.73 -13.12
CA ASN A 66 -1.02 1.45 -13.68
C ASN A 66 -0.07 0.74 -12.70
N ASP A 67 -0.45 -0.48 -12.28
CA ASP A 67 0.28 -1.29 -11.29
C ASP A 67 1.72 -1.66 -11.70
N ASP A 68 2.01 -1.64 -12.99
CA ASP A 68 3.31 -2.04 -13.56
C ASP A 68 4.23 -0.84 -13.89
N LYS A 69 3.80 0.38 -13.60
CA LYS A 69 4.50 1.60 -13.99
C LYS A 69 4.82 2.48 -12.79
N ASP A 70 6.04 3.01 -12.78
CA ASP A 70 6.48 3.95 -11.76
C ASP A 70 5.60 5.20 -11.74
N PHE A 71 5.24 5.64 -10.55
CA PHE A 71 4.52 6.89 -10.35
C PHE A 71 5.44 7.93 -9.71
N VAL A 72 5.44 9.13 -10.30
CA VAL A 72 6.18 10.28 -9.80
C VAL A 72 5.27 11.49 -9.80
N ALA A 73 5.05 12.09 -8.65
CA ALA A 73 4.45 13.41 -8.54
C ALA A 73 5.57 14.45 -8.43
N TYR A 74 5.54 15.48 -9.28
CA TYR A 74 6.52 16.58 -9.23
C TYR A 74 6.21 17.58 -8.12
N GLU A 75 4.94 17.70 -7.79
CA GLU A 75 4.41 18.54 -6.71
C GLU A 75 3.09 17.94 -6.20
N PRO A 76 2.61 18.33 -5.01
CA PRO A 76 1.29 17.95 -4.54
C PRO A 76 0.19 18.48 -5.48
N PHE A 77 -0.81 17.66 -5.76
CA PHE A 77 -1.97 18.04 -6.55
C PHE A 77 -3.22 17.30 -6.06
N ALA A 78 -4.37 17.58 -6.62
CA ALA A 78 -5.61 16.85 -6.37
C ALA A 78 -6.07 16.11 -7.62
N ALA A 79 -6.92 15.11 -7.46
CA ALA A 79 -7.61 14.45 -8.56
C ALA A 79 -9.10 14.36 -8.27
N LYS A 80 -9.96 14.71 -9.24
CA LYS A 80 -11.42 14.56 -9.11
C LYS A 80 -11.82 13.08 -9.05
N ALA A 81 -11.12 12.24 -9.81
CA ALA A 81 -11.25 10.80 -9.74
C ALA A 81 -9.86 10.16 -9.68
N ALA A 82 -9.65 9.28 -8.71
CA ALA A 82 -8.44 8.50 -8.56
C ALA A 82 -8.77 7.01 -8.53
N SER A 83 -8.08 6.21 -9.32
CA SER A 83 -8.34 4.78 -9.42
C SER A 83 -7.05 3.95 -9.49
N TYR A 84 -7.16 2.73 -8.97
CA TYR A 84 -6.10 1.75 -9.00
C TYR A 84 -6.67 0.35 -9.09
N ASN A 85 -6.16 -0.44 -10.03
CA ASN A 85 -6.55 -1.83 -10.21
C ASN A 85 -5.30 -2.74 -10.16
N ARG A 86 -5.44 -3.89 -9.49
CA ARG A 86 -4.39 -4.89 -9.41
C ARG A 86 -4.97 -6.28 -9.40
N THR A 87 -4.53 -7.13 -10.31
CA THR A 87 -4.82 -8.58 -10.28
C THR A 87 -3.88 -9.26 -9.31
N MET A 88 -4.43 -10.04 -8.39
CA MET A 88 -3.66 -10.79 -7.42
C MET A 88 -3.24 -12.13 -8.04
N LYS A 89 -2.02 -12.58 -7.71
CA LYS A 89 -1.59 -13.92 -8.06
C LYS A 89 -2.47 -14.94 -7.34
N GLU A 90 -2.81 -16.03 -7.99
CA GLU A 90 -3.61 -17.10 -7.40
C GLU A 90 -3.01 -17.57 -6.06
N GLY A 91 -3.88 -17.77 -5.07
CA GLY A 91 -3.47 -18.16 -3.72
C GLY A 91 -2.90 -17.03 -2.86
N THR A 92 -2.87 -15.78 -3.36
CA THR A 92 -2.41 -14.64 -2.56
C THR A 92 -3.41 -14.32 -1.47
N THR A 93 -3.01 -14.48 -0.21
CA THR A 93 -3.79 -14.08 0.96
C THR A 93 -3.32 -12.72 1.49
N TRP A 94 -2.02 -12.53 1.64
CA TRP A 94 -1.40 -11.32 2.15
C TRP A 94 -0.64 -10.59 1.06
N ALA A 95 -0.69 -9.28 1.08
CA ALA A 95 0.06 -8.40 0.19
C ALA A 95 0.34 -7.06 0.87
N THR A 96 0.99 -6.14 0.16
CA THR A 96 1.18 -4.77 0.62
C THR A 96 0.58 -3.79 -0.36
N LEU A 97 0.25 -2.60 0.13
CA LEU A 97 -0.33 -1.50 -0.63
C LEU A 97 0.21 -0.16 -0.12
N CYS A 98 0.54 0.73 -1.06
CA CYS A 98 0.88 2.12 -0.76
C CYS A 98 0.45 2.99 -1.96
N LEU A 99 -0.66 3.70 -1.83
CA LEU A 99 -1.21 4.54 -2.89
C LEU A 99 -0.98 6.03 -2.59
N PRO A 100 -0.78 6.87 -3.61
CA PRO A 100 -0.59 8.30 -3.44
C PRO A 100 -1.89 9.05 -3.06
N PHE A 101 -3.01 8.37 -2.95
CA PHE A 101 -4.30 8.93 -2.52
C PHE A 101 -4.90 8.11 -1.38
N GLY A 102 -5.74 8.77 -0.58
CA GLY A 102 -6.43 8.13 0.54
C GLY A 102 -7.50 7.16 0.04
N VAL A 103 -7.65 6.03 0.74
CA VAL A 103 -8.58 4.94 0.39
C VAL A 103 -9.58 4.73 1.52
N SER A 104 -10.87 4.80 1.22
CA SER A 104 -11.93 4.36 2.12
C SER A 104 -11.96 2.82 2.20
N LEU A 105 -12.03 2.27 3.40
CA LEU A 105 -12.11 0.81 3.60
C LEU A 105 -13.54 0.28 3.60
N ALA A 106 -14.53 1.18 3.50
CA ALA A 106 -15.91 0.79 3.34
C ALA A 106 -16.09 -0.03 2.05
N ASN A 107 -16.66 -1.23 2.17
CA ASN A 107 -16.96 -2.13 1.05
C ASN A 107 -15.75 -2.64 0.23
N GLN A 108 -14.53 -2.52 0.74
CA GLN A 108 -13.38 -3.12 0.08
C GLN A 108 -13.39 -4.65 0.21
N ASN A 109 -12.81 -5.32 -0.78
CA ASN A 109 -12.62 -6.78 -0.78
C ASN A 109 -11.32 -7.24 -0.13
N PHE A 110 -10.73 -6.38 0.70
CA PHE A 110 -9.56 -6.64 1.53
C PHE A 110 -9.71 -5.97 2.90
N ARG A 111 -8.88 -6.37 3.84
CA ARG A 111 -8.66 -5.71 5.13
C ARG A 111 -7.28 -5.09 5.13
N ALA A 112 -7.12 -3.94 5.78
CA ALA A 112 -5.85 -3.24 5.87
C ALA A 112 -5.31 -3.24 7.29
N PHE A 113 -3.98 -3.30 7.41
CA PHE A 113 -3.28 -3.40 8.70
C PHE A 113 -2.06 -2.51 8.72
N LYS A 114 -1.80 -1.89 9.86
CA LYS A 114 -0.52 -1.28 10.20
C LYS A 114 0.35 -2.27 10.98
N LEU A 115 1.65 -2.05 10.97
CA LEU A 115 2.60 -2.79 11.77
C LEU A 115 2.48 -2.31 13.23
N LEU A 116 2.13 -3.21 14.15
CA LEU A 116 2.00 -2.91 15.57
C LEU A 116 3.30 -3.18 16.29
N SER A 117 3.83 -4.39 16.19
CA SER A 117 5.08 -4.80 16.78
C SER A 117 5.77 -5.89 15.96
N ALA A 118 7.06 -6.09 16.22
CA ALA A 118 7.81 -7.23 15.75
C ALA A 118 8.73 -7.74 16.86
N ASP A 119 8.84 -9.03 16.98
CA ASP A 119 9.65 -9.73 17.97
C ASP A 119 10.58 -10.71 17.27
N ASP A 120 11.87 -10.45 17.37
CA ASP A 120 12.94 -11.27 16.80
C ASP A 120 13.07 -12.64 17.47
N ALA A 121 12.78 -12.73 18.77
CA ALA A 121 12.91 -13.99 19.50
C ALA A 121 11.85 -15.01 19.10
N THR A 122 10.66 -14.54 18.76
CA THR A 122 9.55 -15.38 18.32
C THR A 122 9.39 -15.39 16.81
N GLU A 123 10.16 -14.59 16.07
CA GLU A 123 10.07 -14.39 14.63
C GLU A 123 8.61 -14.07 14.18
N THR A 124 7.97 -13.16 14.92
CA THR A 124 6.56 -12.83 14.68
C THR A 124 6.39 -11.32 14.54
N VAL A 125 5.63 -10.89 13.56
CA VAL A 125 5.08 -9.53 13.48
C VAL A 125 3.62 -9.55 13.87
N GLU A 126 3.23 -8.58 14.68
CA GLU A 126 1.84 -8.32 15.02
C GLU A 126 1.31 -7.13 14.23
N LEU A 127 0.13 -7.30 13.70
CA LEU A 127 -0.57 -6.30 12.90
C LEU A 127 -1.82 -5.83 13.62
N GLU A 128 -2.10 -4.54 13.53
CA GLU A 128 -3.35 -3.93 13.99
C GLU A 128 -4.20 -3.52 12.80
N GLU A 129 -5.48 -3.90 12.81
CA GLU A 129 -6.42 -3.59 11.73
C GLU A 129 -6.76 -2.11 11.68
N ILE A 130 -6.77 -1.55 10.48
CA ILE A 130 -7.27 -0.22 10.16
C ILE A 130 -8.73 -0.38 9.72
N GLU A 131 -9.66 0.29 10.41
CA GLU A 131 -11.09 0.04 10.20
C GLU A 131 -11.75 0.97 9.17
N THR A 132 -11.27 2.21 9.04
CA THR A 132 -12.03 3.25 8.31
C THR A 132 -11.41 3.65 6.98
N SER A 133 -10.16 4.06 6.99
CA SER A 133 -9.47 4.56 5.80
C SER A 133 -7.96 4.46 5.92
N ILE A 134 -7.30 4.43 4.78
CA ILE A 134 -5.84 4.55 4.64
C ILE A 134 -5.56 5.96 4.15
N ALA A 135 -4.68 6.69 4.83
CA ALA A 135 -4.26 8.01 4.38
C ALA A 135 -3.35 7.93 3.13
N ALA A 136 -3.34 9.00 2.33
CA ALA A 136 -2.48 9.10 1.14
C ALA A 136 -1.00 8.85 1.49
N GLY A 137 -0.32 8.05 0.71
CA GLY A 137 1.09 7.72 0.89
C GLY A 137 1.40 6.73 2.02
N THR A 138 0.41 6.30 2.78
CA THR A 138 0.62 5.41 3.93
C THR A 138 0.76 3.96 3.48
N PRO A 139 1.89 3.30 3.79
CA PRO A 139 2.07 1.88 3.51
C PRO A 139 1.27 1.02 4.48
N VAL A 140 0.63 -0.01 3.95
CA VAL A 140 -0.15 -0.97 4.73
C VAL A 140 0.11 -2.41 4.26
N ILE A 141 -0.09 -3.36 5.16
CA ILE A 141 -0.22 -4.77 4.83
C ILE A 141 -1.72 -5.02 4.62
N ILE A 142 -2.08 -5.74 3.58
CA ILE A 142 -3.47 -6.07 3.27
C ILE A 142 -3.69 -7.57 3.29
N LYS A 143 -4.86 -7.97 3.74
CA LYS A 143 -5.35 -9.35 3.65
C LYS A 143 -6.55 -9.39 2.75
N MET A 144 -6.47 -10.18 1.68
CA MET A 144 -7.59 -10.37 0.77
C MET A 144 -8.73 -11.12 1.48
N LYS A 145 -9.97 -10.70 1.24
CA LYS A 145 -11.15 -11.45 1.67
C LYS A 145 -11.29 -12.71 0.82
N ASP A 146 -11.95 -13.73 1.37
CA ASP A 146 -12.09 -15.01 0.69
C ASP A 146 -12.71 -14.86 -0.71
N GLY A 147 -12.08 -15.49 -1.70
CA GLY A 147 -12.51 -15.44 -3.09
C GLY A 147 -12.10 -14.18 -3.87
N ALA A 148 -11.54 -13.17 -3.22
CA ALA A 148 -11.11 -11.95 -3.90
C ALA A 148 -9.82 -12.20 -4.72
N LYS A 149 -9.87 -11.89 -6.01
CA LYS A 149 -8.76 -12.11 -6.97
C LYS A 149 -8.14 -10.82 -7.49
N SER A 150 -8.67 -9.67 -7.12
CA SER A 150 -8.18 -8.37 -7.58
C SER A 150 -8.50 -7.28 -6.57
N LEU A 151 -7.71 -6.21 -6.60
CA LEU A 151 -8.06 -4.92 -6.01
C LEU A 151 -8.70 -4.07 -7.10
N SER A 152 -9.79 -3.39 -6.77
CA SER A 152 -10.42 -2.37 -7.61
C SER A 152 -10.80 -1.21 -6.71
N ILE A 153 -9.96 -0.18 -6.70
CA ILE A 153 -10.08 0.98 -5.83
C ILE A 153 -10.42 2.19 -6.69
N SER A 154 -11.48 2.91 -6.32
CA SER A 154 -11.92 4.13 -6.98
C SER A 154 -12.36 5.13 -5.92
N GLU A 155 -11.80 6.33 -5.97
CA GLU A 155 -12.02 7.40 -5.02
C GLU A 155 -12.28 8.72 -5.74
N ALA A 156 -13.09 9.59 -5.16
CA ALA A 156 -13.38 10.91 -5.70
C ALA A 156 -12.76 12.00 -4.83
N ASP A 157 -12.38 13.11 -5.48
CA ASP A 157 -11.90 14.35 -4.84
C ASP A 157 -10.77 14.09 -3.81
N LYS A 158 -9.67 13.47 -4.26
CA LYS A 158 -8.54 13.12 -3.40
C LYS A 158 -7.34 14.04 -3.60
N ALA A 159 -6.73 14.43 -2.49
CA ALA A 159 -5.36 14.93 -2.50
C ALA A 159 -4.39 13.80 -2.84
N ILE A 160 -3.42 14.12 -3.69
CA ILE A 160 -2.38 13.20 -4.15
C ILE A 160 -1.07 13.52 -3.44
N ALA A 161 -0.59 12.59 -2.64
CA ALA A 161 0.67 12.74 -1.93
C ALA A 161 1.84 12.55 -2.89
N LYS A 162 2.75 13.53 -2.90
CA LYS A 162 4.00 13.46 -3.65
C LYS A 162 4.90 12.34 -3.13
N ASP A 163 5.04 12.26 -1.82
CA ASP A 163 5.98 11.39 -1.16
C ASP A 163 5.29 10.26 -0.40
N VAL A 164 5.94 9.11 -0.34
CA VAL A 164 5.51 7.99 0.52
C VAL A 164 5.74 8.32 1.99
N GLN A 165 4.90 7.77 2.84
CA GLN A 165 5.05 7.80 4.29
C GLN A 165 5.70 6.52 4.79
N THR A 166 6.10 6.52 6.06
CA THR A 166 6.52 5.33 6.79
C THR A 166 5.56 5.06 7.94
N SER A 167 5.32 3.79 8.23
CA SER A 167 4.56 3.37 9.39
C SER A 167 5.48 2.61 10.33
N LYS A 168 5.71 3.12 11.54
CA LYS A 168 6.67 2.56 12.50
C LYS A 168 5.96 1.83 13.63
N THR A 169 6.63 0.80 14.17
CA THR A 169 6.28 0.22 15.47
C THR A 169 6.50 1.24 16.59
N ASP A 170 5.84 1.07 17.72
CA ASP A 170 5.94 1.99 18.87
C ASP A 170 7.37 2.16 19.38
N ASN A 171 8.18 1.11 19.35
CA ASN A 171 9.60 1.16 19.72
C ASN A 171 10.52 1.71 18.62
N GLY A 172 9.98 1.96 17.42
CA GLY A 172 10.72 2.48 16.27
C GLY A 172 11.70 1.50 15.60
N ASN A 173 11.84 0.28 16.12
CA ASN A 173 12.80 -0.70 15.61
C ASN A 173 12.41 -1.26 14.24
N TYR A 174 11.13 -1.28 13.91
CA TYR A 174 10.63 -1.74 12.63
C TYR A 174 9.72 -0.69 11.99
N GLN A 175 9.75 -0.64 10.67
CA GLN A 175 8.85 0.23 9.92
C GLN A 175 8.41 -0.42 8.61
N LEU A 176 7.20 -0.08 8.15
CA LEU A 176 6.79 -0.27 6.76
C LEU A 176 7.22 0.95 5.95
N GLN A 177 7.90 0.70 4.86
CA GLN A 177 8.32 1.69 3.87
C GLN A 177 7.52 1.47 2.58
N GLY A 178 6.77 2.49 2.16
CA GLY A 178 6.04 2.48 0.90
C GLY A 178 6.95 2.74 -0.29
N ILE A 179 6.50 2.33 -1.48
CA ILE A 179 7.15 2.65 -2.76
C ILE A 179 6.10 3.01 -3.81
N TYR A 180 6.38 4.04 -4.60
CA TYR A 180 5.63 4.41 -5.81
C TYR A 180 6.34 3.98 -7.09
N THR A 181 7.58 3.54 -6.95
CA THR A 181 8.44 3.10 -8.06
C THR A 181 8.89 1.67 -7.83
N GLN A 182 9.25 0.99 -8.90
CA GLN A 182 9.84 -0.35 -8.80
C GLN A 182 11.12 -0.30 -7.97
N LYS A 183 11.31 -1.31 -7.11
CA LYS A 183 12.51 -1.49 -6.30
C LYS A 183 13.02 -2.91 -6.43
N GLU A 184 14.33 -3.04 -6.59
CA GLU A 184 15.04 -4.30 -6.47
C GLU A 184 15.70 -4.41 -5.10
N PHE A 185 15.67 -5.60 -4.52
CA PHE A 185 16.30 -5.94 -3.26
C PHE A 185 17.40 -6.94 -3.52
N SER A 186 18.61 -6.58 -3.12
CA SER A 186 19.78 -7.43 -3.22
C SER A 186 19.77 -8.52 -2.15
N LYS A 187 20.23 -9.70 -2.50
CA LYS A 187 20.44 -10.81 -1.58
C LYS A 187 21.37 -10.45 -0.42
N ASP A 188 22.40 -9.67 -0.68
CA ASP A 188 23.44 -9.35 0.31
C ASP A 188 23.29 -7.96 0.94
N ALA A 189 22.85 -6.95 0.16
CA ALA A 189 22.82 -5.56 0.62
C ALA A 189 21.54 -5.18 1.38
N ASP A 190 20.40 -5.82 1.11
CA ASP A 190 19.11 -5.53 1.73
C ASP A 190 18.76 -6.52 2.85
N ASN A 191 19.73 -6.91 3.65
CA ASN A 191 19.60 -7.92 4.71
C ASN A 191 18.73 -7.48 5.91
N ASN A 192 18.41 -6.19 6.00
CA ASN A 192 17.47 -5.62 6.96
C ASN A 192 16.06 -5.38 6.39
N CYS A 193 15.81 -5.76 5.13
CA CYS A 193 14.52 -5.60 4.47
C CYS A 193 13.74 -6.92 4.47
N TYR A 194 12.41 -6.81 4.49
CA TYR A 194 11.52 -7.97 4.49
C TYR A 194 10.32 -7.71 3.57
N ILE A 195 10.04 -8.67 2.70
CA ILE A 195 9.00 -8.62 1.67
C ILE A 195 7.90 -9.62 2.02
N VAL A 196 6.64 -9.24 1.85
CA VAL A 196 5.50 -10.16 2.05
C VAL A 196 5.50 -11.26 1.00
N LYS A 197 5.53 -12.50 1.46
CA LYS A 197 5.45 -13.71 0.64
C LYS A 197 4.61 -14.78 1.35
N GLY A 198 3.45 -15.09 0.77
CA GLY A 198 2.50 -15.98 1.43
C GLY A 198 1.95 -15.33 2.71
N ASP A 199 2.13 -16.01 3.83
CA ASP A 199 1.75 -15.57 5.17
C ASP A 199 2.94 -15.04 6.01
N LYS A 200 4.04 -14.68 5.35
CA LYS A 200 5.29 -14.29 5.99
C LYS A 200 5.87 -13.00 5.42
N LEU A 201 6.66 -12.33 6.24
CA LEU A 201 7.61 -11.32 5.82
C LEU A 201 8.98 -12.00 5.73
N MET A 202 9.57 -12.03 4.53
CA MET A 202 10.81 -12.77 4.25
C MET A 202 11.92 -11.84 3.79
N ASN A 203 13.09 -12.04 4.34
CA ASN A 203 14.31 -11.37 3.89
C ASN A 203 14.65 -11.78 2.44
N PRO A 204 15.20 -10.89 1.59
CA PRO A 204 15.62 -11.21 0.23
C PRO A 204 16.55 -12.41 0.12
N ALA A 205 17.52 -12.56 1.03
CA ALA A 205 18.40 -13.73 1.06
C ALA A 205 17.62 -15.03 1.23
N LYS A 206 16.59 -15.04 2.12
CA LYS A 206 15.72 -16.20 2.32
C LYS A 206 14.85 -16.50 1.11
N LEU A 207 14.30 -15.46 0.47
CA LEU A 207 13.51 -15.62 -0.76
C LEU A 207 14.31 -16.20 -1.92
N LEU A 208 15.60 -15.90 -1.97
CA LEU A 208 16.51 -16.26 -3.06
C LEU A 208 17.41 -17.47 -2.74
N GLU A 209 17.27 -18.06 -1.55
CA GLU A 209 18.13 -19.15 -1.06
C GLU A 209 18.26 -20.32 -2.04
N ALA A 210 17.15 -20.69 -2.69
CA ALA A 210 17.10 -21.81 -3.63
C ALA A 210 17.16 -21.36 -5.11
N THR A 211 17.58 -20.13 -5.39
CA THR A 211 17.61 -19.57 -6.75
C THR A 211 19.01 -19.12 -7.13
N ALA A 212 19.27 -19.06 -8.44
CA ALA A 212 20.50 -18.48 -8.98
C ALA A 212 20.42 -16.95 -9.13
N THR A 213 19.29 -16.34 -8.76
CA THR A 213 19.04 -14.90 -8.89
C THR A 213 19.57 -14.17 -7.66
N GLU A 214 20.24 -13.04 -7.87
CA GLU A 214 20.80 -12.20 -6.81
C GLU A 214 19.84 -11.11 -6.32
N PHE A 215 18.73 -10.91 -7.02
CA PHE A 215 17.76 -9.86 -6.73
C PHE A 215 16.33 -10.36 -6.75
N VAL A 216 15.49 -9.74 -5.92
CA VAL A 216 14.03 -9.87 -5.97
C VAL A 216 13.42 -8.49 -6.18
N GLY A 217 12.54 -8.38 -7.19
CA GLY A 217 11.85 -7.13 -7.52
C GLY A 217 10.54 -6.96 -6.78
N SER A 218 10.23 -5.73 -6.41
CA SER A 218 8.90 -5.29 -5.97
C SER A 218 8.36 -4.24 -6.94
N LYS A 219 7.14 -4.44 -7.41
CA LYS A 219 6.44 -3.49 -8.29
C LYS A 219 6.10 -2.19 -7.56
N PRO A 220 5.76 -1.11 -8.27
CA PRO A 220 5.24 0.11 -7.67
C PRO A 220 4.01 -0.15 -6.78
N PHE A 221 3.69 0.80 -5.91
CA PHE A 221 2.52 0.78 -5.02
C PHE A 221 2.52 -0.38 -4.01
N ARG A 222 3.70 -0.83 -3.65
CA ARG A 222 3.93 -1.85 -2.61
C ARG A 222 4.55 -1.22 -1.36
N ALA A 223 4.78 -2.05 -0.37
CA ALA A 223 5.58 -1.72 0.79
C ALA A 223 6.43 -2.92 1.22
N TYR A 224 7.46 -2.65 1.99
CA TYR A 224 8.33 -3.64 2.61
C TYR A 224 8.63 -3.22 4.05
N MET A 225 8.95 -4.17 4.89
CA MET A 225 9.36 -3.89 6.26
C MET A 225 10.87 -3.68 6.30
N VAL A 226 11.32 -2.74 7.13
CA VAL A 226 12.73 -2.47 7.41
C VAL A 226 12.97 -2.67 8.90
N ASP A 227 14.02 -3.39 9.22
CA ASP A 227 14.58 -3.48 10.56
C ASP A 227 15.60 -2.35 10.75
N ASN A 228 15.27 -1.41 11.64
CA ASN A 228 16.10 -0.28 12.03
C ASN A 228 16.79 -0.50 13.39
N SER A 229 16.74 -1.70 13.93
CA SER A 229 17.42 -2.00 15.20
C SER A 229 18.95 -1.85 15.06
N SER A 230 19.62 -1.55 16.15
CA SER A 230 21.08 -1.35 16.18
C SER A 230 21.89 -2.61 15.83
N ALA A 231 21.25 -3.76 15.82
CA ALA A 231 21.83 -5.03 15.43
C ALA A 231 20.80 -5.82 14.60
N PRO A 232 20.54 -5.42 13.34
CA PRO A 232 19.72 -6.24 12.46
C PRO A 232 20.35 -7.61 12.39
N ALA A 233 19.55 -8.64 12.60
CA ALA A 233 20.10 -9.98 12.65
C ALA A 233 20.78 -10.35 11.35
N ALA A 234 22.00 -10.80 11.48
CA ALA A 234 22.71 -11.40 10.38
C ALA A 234 22.02 -12.70 9.97
N GLY A 235 21.64 -12.80 8.69
CA GLY A 235 21.14 -14.04 8.10
C GLY A 235 19.71 -13.96 7.57
N ALA A 236 19.36 -14.98 6.79
CA ALA A 236 18.07 -15.11 6.13
C ALA A 236 16.95 -15.32 7.16
N ARG A 237 16.26 -14.25 7.53
CA ARG A 237 15.15 -14.27 8.46
C ARG A 237 13.79 -14.23 7.77
N MET A 238 12.81 -14.70 8.50
CA MET A 238 11.41 -14.53 8.16
C MET A 238 10.59 -14.29 9.43
N PHE A 239 9.54 -13.51 9.29
CA PHE A 239 8.55 -13.31 10.35
C PHE A 239 7.22 -13.90 9.94
N SER A 240 6.59 -14.62 10.84
CA SER A 240 5.20 -15.05 10.70
C SER A 240 4.28 -13.87 10.99
N ILE A 241 3.22 -13.71 10.18
CA ILE A 241 2.25 -12.63 10.34
C ILE A 241 1.17 -13.08 11.32
N SER A 242 1.00 -12.33 12.39
CA SER A 242 -0.07 -12.45 13.37
C SER A 242 -0.91 -11.18 13.39
N VAL A 243 -2.21 -11.31 13.57
CA VAL A 243 -3.10 -10.16 13.78
C VAL A 243 -3.32 -10.04 15.28
N GLY A 244 -2.71 -9.02 15.86
CA GLY A 244 -2.80 -8.69 17.29
C GLY A 244 -3.78 -7.55 17.55
N GLY A 245 -4.06 -7.34 18.83
CA GLY A 245 -4.99 -6.31 19.30
C GLY A 245 -6.23 -6.92 19.97
N SER A 246 -6.59 -6.40 21.13
CA SER A 246 -7.66 -6.94 21.98
C SER A 246 -9.07 -6.98 21.33
N THR A 247 -9.29 -6.21 20.27
CA THR A 247 -10.52 -6.21 19.48
C THR A 247 -10.52 -7.22 18.34
N THR A 248 -9.36 -7.55 17.78
CA THR A 248 -9.24 -8.39 16.57
C THR A 248 -9.39 -9.88 16.89
N ALA A 249 -8.92 -10.33 18.05
CA ALA A 249 -9.14 -11.71 18.48
C ALA A 249 -10.63 -12.05 18.67
N ILE A 250 -11.41 -11.08 19.13
CA ILE A 250 -12.85 -11.22 19.29
C ILE A 250 -13.55 -11.21 17.93
N LYS A 251 -13.16 -10.31 17.01
CA LYS A 251 -13.71 -10.25 15.63
C LYS A 251 -13.35 -11.46 14.77
N GLN A 252 -12.14 -12.05 14.93
CA GLN A 252 -11.81 -13.31 14.27
C GLN A 252 -12.64 -14.49 14.77
N LEU A 253 -13.06 -14.46 16.04
CA LEU A 253 -13.99 -15.44 16.60
C LEU A 253 -15.39 -15.30 16.00
N GLU A 254 -15.81 -14.08 15.67
CA GLU A 254 -17.13 -13.80 15.07
C GLU A 254 -17.18 -14.12 13.56
N SER A 255 -16.05 -13.99 12.83
CA SER A 255 -16.02 -14.15 11.36
C SER A 255 -15.94 -15.60 10.87
N THR A 256 -15.67 -16.59 11.74
CA THR A 256 -15.74 -18.02 11.36
C THR A 256 -17.11 -18.57 11.71
N ALA A 257 -18.06 -18.41 10.82
CA ALA A 257 -19.51 -18.53 11.05
C ALA A 257 -20.06 -19.93 11.39
N ASP A 258 -19.26 -21.01 11.52
CA ASP A 258 -19.83 -22.38 11.61
C ASP A 258 -19.32 -23.27 12.75
N SER A 259 -18.59 -22.76 13.75
CA SER A 259 -18.24 -23.57 14.90
C SER A 259 -18.55 -22.87 16.22
N LYS A 260 -19.36 -23.50 17.04
CA LYS A 260 -19.74 -23.04 18.40
C LYS A 260 -18.46 -22.84 19.22
N ALA A 261 -18.25 -21.61 19.72
CA ALA A 261 -17.12 -21.33 20.59
C ALA A 261 -17.37 -21.86 22.00
N GLU A 262 -16.39 -22.51 22.58
CA GLU A 262 -16.39 -22.93 23.97
C GLU A 262 -15.42 -22.06 24.77
N TYR A 263 -15.87 -21.59 25.93
CA TYR A 263 -15.13 -20.72 26.81
C TYR A 263 -14.72 -21.44 28.09
N TYR A 264 -13.50 -21.23 28.54
CA TYR A 264 -12.94 -21.82 29.75
C TYR A 264 -12.15 -20.78 30.55
N ASP A 265 -12.15 -20.93 31.87
CA ASP A 265 -11.21 -20.22 32.73
C ASP A 265 -9.82 -20.87 32.71
N LEU A 266 -8.83 -20.29 33.45
CA LEU A 266 -7.49 -20.85 33.56
C LEU A 266 -7.44 -22.21 34.28
N GLN A 267 -8.48 -22.58 35.03
CA GLN A 267 -8.62 -23.87 35.69
C GLN A 267 -9.30 -24.90 34.80
N GLY A 268 -9.65 -24.54 33.56
CA GLY A 268 -10.33 -25.44 32.61
C GLY A 268 -11.84 -25.61 32.85
N ARG A 269 -12.46 -24.78 33.70
CA ARG A 269 -13.92 -24.82 33.91
C ARG A 269 -14.61 -24.11 32.77
N SER A 270 -15.66 -24.71 32.24
CA SER A 270 -16.48 -24.15 31.15
C SER A 270 -17.22 -22.89 31.61
N LEU A 271 -17.18 -21.87 30.77
CA LEU A 271 -17.85 -20.58 30.94
C LEU A 271 -18.96 -20.42 29.89
N GLN A 272 -20.05 -19.80 30.25
CA GLN A 272 -21.12 -19.47 29.28
C GLN A 272 -20.74 -18.24 28.43
N ASN A 273 -19.98 -17.30 29.00
CA ASN A 273 -19.51 -16.09 28.36
C ASN A 273 -18.10 -15.75 28.84
N LEU A 274 -17.39 -14.91 28.05
CA LEU A 274 -16.09 -14.37 28.45
C LEU A 274 -16.22 -13.54 29.74
N GLN A 275 -15.32 -13.75 30.68
CA GLN A 275 -15.28 -13.03 31.96
C GLN A 275 -14.07 -12.07 31.99
N LYS A 276 -14.13 -11.07 32.87
CA LYS A 276 -12.99 -10.18 33.11
C LYS A 276 -11.78 -11.01 33.57
N GLY A 277 -10.64 -10.76 32.95
CA GLY A 277 -9.41 -11.52 33.18
C GLY A 277 -9.06 -12.44 32.03
N VAL A 278 -8.32 -13.50 32.31
CA VAL A 278 -7.84 -14.46 31.31
C VAL A 278 -8.85 -15.56 31.05
N ASN A 279 -9.20 -15.73 29.77
CA ASN A 279 -10.10 -16.79 29.30
C ASN A 279 -9.38 -17.65 28.26
N ILE A 280 -9.75 -18.94 28.21
CA ILE A 280 -9.36 -19.88 27.15
C ILE A 280 -10.56 -20.09 26.24
N VAL A 281 -10.37 -19.88 24.96
CA VAL A 281 -11.42 -20.04 23.95
C VAL A 281 -11.03 -21.18 23.02
N LYS A 282 -11.92 -22.16 22.88
CA LYS A 282 -11.80 -23.24 21.88
C LYS A 282 -12.82 -23.02 20.78
N ARG A 283 -12.37 -23.04 19.52
CA ARG A 283 -13.24 -22.96 18.36
C ARG A 283 -12.56 -23.60 17.13
N GLY A 284 -13.31 -24.45 16.40
CA GLY A 284 -12.79 -25.05 15.17
C GLY A 284 -11.47 -25.82 15.34
N GLY A 285 -11.28 -26.52 16.49
CA GLY A 285 -10.04 -27.25 16.78
C GLY A 285 -8.86 -26.39 17.22
N LYS A 286 -9.02 -25.06 17.30
CA LYS A 286 -7.99 -24.12 17.79
C LYS A 286 -8.28 -23.69 19.21
N THR A 287 -7.24 -23.51 20.02
CA THR A 287 -7.33 -23.00 21.40
C THR A 287 -6.58 -21.68 21.48
N MET A 288 -7.19 -20.65 22.04
CA MET A 288 -6.64 -19.30 22.17
C MET A 288 -6.79 -18.79 23.60
N LYS A 289 -5.84 -17.98 24.05
CA LYS A 289 -5.91 -17.24 25.32
C LYS A 289 -6.41 -15.82 25.03
N VAL A 290 -7.48 -15.41 25.68
CA VAL A 290 -8.11 -14.08 25.54
C VAL A 290 -8.10 -13.37 26.88
N ILE A 291 -7.70 -12.10 26.90
CA ILE A 291 -7.70 -11.28 28.12
C ILE A 291 -8.76 -10.20 27.98
N ILE A 292 -9.76 -10.21 28.86
CA ILE A 292 -10.79 -9.18 28.96
C ILE A 292 -10.40 -8.23 30.11
N LYS A 293 -10.23 -6.96 29.78
CA LYS A 293 -9.86 -5.89 30.73
C LYS A 293 -11.06 -5.38 31.52
#